data_d412b8ca1aa86063d39fdd3f210a6fb7
#
_entry.id   d412b8ca1aa86063d39fdd3f210a6fb7
#
_cell.length_a   1.000
_cell.length_b   1.000
_cell.length_c   1.000
_cell.angle_alpha   90.00
_cell.angle_beta   90.00
_cell.angle_gamma   90.00
#
_symmetry.space_group_name_H-M   'P 1'
#
loop_
_entity.id
_entity.type
_entity.pdbx_description
1 polymer ?
#
loop_
_entity_poly.entity_id
_entity_poly.type
_entity_poly.pdbx_seq_one_letter_code
_entity_poly.pdbx_strand_id
1 'polypeptide(L)'
;TFDTGGISIKPAPDMEKMKYDMCGAAAVIGAMQAIARLKPSVAVMGVIPTVENMPGGKAQRPGDIVKSLSGKTIEILNTDAEGRLILADAITYAKQLGATHLVDAATLTGAVVVALGHHFTGVFTNNDEFLARWNEAAKNSGEKMWHMPVNDQYREQLKTVYADIGNIGGRDGGACTAAAFLREFVEDTPWIHLDIAGTAWLDDSKPWMPKGPTAIPIASFVRLAQDWK
;
A
#
# COMPACT_ATOMS: atom_id res chain seq x y z
N THR A 1 3.26 -8.79 13.77
CA THR A 1 1.95 -8.11 13.82
C THR A 1 0.91 -8.92 13.09
N PHE A 2 -0.34 -8.89 13.54
CA PHE A 2 -1.47 -9.58 12.93
C PHE A 2 -2.64 -8.60 12.81
N ASP A 3 -3.36 -8.65 11.67
CA ASP A 3 -4.52 -7.81 11.42
C ASP A 3 -5.81 -8.62 11.54
N THR A 4 -6.61 -8.35 12.59
CA THR A 4 -7.95 -8.91 12.76
C THR A 4 -9.04 -8.00 12.22
N GLY A 5 -8.70 -6.79 11.76
CA GLY A 5 -9.65 -5.70 11.48
C GLY A 5 -9.94 -4.82 12.70
N GLY A 6 -9.43 -5.19 13.87
CA GLY A 6 -9.72 -4.47 15.13
C GLY A 6 -11.17 -4.64 15.57
N ILE A 7 -11.82 -3.54 15.97
CA ILE A 7 -13.26 -3.52 16.36
C ILE A 7 -14.15 -3.85 15.16
N SER A 8 -13.81 -3.39 13.95
CA SER A 8 -14.45 -3.78 12.69
C SER A 8 -13.91 -5.14 12.24
N ILE A 9 -14.13 -6.17 13.04
CA ILE A 9 -13.51 -7.49 12.91
C ILE A 9 -13.80 -8.14 11.55
N LYS A 10 -12.77 -8.72 10.94
CA LYS A 10 -12.87 -9.49 9.70
C LYS A 10 -13.76 -10.73 9.88
N PRO A 11 -14.41 -11.23 8.81
CA PRO A 11 -15.01 -12.55 8.81
C PRO A 11 -14.00 -13.64 9.19
N ALA A 12 -14.44 -14.65 9.96
CA ALA A 12 -13.56 -15.75 10.40
C ALA A 12 -12.94 -16.56 9.24
N PRO A 13 -13.66 -16.88 8.14
CA PRO A 13 -13.06 -17.58 7.01
C PRO A 13 -11.87 -16.81 6.43
N ASP A 14 -10.76 -17.52 6.19
CA ASP A 14 -9.51 -17.01 5.64
C ASP A 14 -8.77 -15.98 6.52
N MET A 15 -9.19 -15.73 7.77
CA MET A 15 -8.49 -14.80 8.66
C MET A 15 -7.06 -15.24 8.96
N GLU A 16 -6.75 -16.55 8.93
CA GLU A 16 -5.39 -17.06 9.10
C GLU A 16 -4.43 -16.62 7.98
N LYS A 17 -4.96 -16.19 6.83
CA LYS A 17 -4.18 -15.60 5.72
C LYS A 17 -3.67 -14.20 6.04
N MET A 18 -4.19 -13.54 7.08
CA MET A 18 -3.69 -12.24 7.54
C MET A 18 -2.26 -12.29 8.08
N LYS A 19 -1.69 -13.48 8.28
CA LYS A 19 -0.23 -13.67 8.41
C LYS A 19 0.57 -13.14 7.22
N TYR A 20 -0.06 -12.97 6.05
CA TYR A 20 0.53 -12.39 4.84
C TYR A 20 0.33 -10.89 4.71
N ASP A 21 -0.41 -10.27 5.64
CA ASP A 21 -0.68 -8.82 5.65
C ASP A 21 0.57 -7.97 6.00
N MET A 22 1.74 -8.54 5.92
CA MET A 22 3.06 -7.92 6.06
C MET A 22 3.94 -8.09 4.81
N CYS A 23 3.37 -8.57 3.69
CA CYS A 23 4.14 -8.85 2.48
C CYS A 23 4.72 -7.58 1.84
N GLY A 24 4.06 -6.42 1.98
CA GLY A 24 4.62 -5.13 1.58
C GLY A 24 5.90 -4.79 2.35
N ALA A 25 5.88 -4.92 3.68
CA ALA A 25 7.05 -4.74 4.53
C ALA A 25 8.18 -5.73 4.18
N ALA A 26 7.84 -7.01 3.98
CA ALA A 26 8.79 -8.04 3.56
C ALA A 26 9.43 -7.71 2.21
N ALA A 27 8.64 -7.18 1.26
CA ALA A 27 9.16 -6.76 -0.03
C ALA A 27 10.16 -5.60 0.09
N VAL A 28 9.87 -4.60 0.92
CA VAL A 28 10.79 -3.49 1.19
C VAL A 28 12.09 -4.01 1.82
N ILE A 29 12.02 -4.89 2.83
CA ILE A 29 13.21 -5.48 3.46
C ILE A 29 14.06 -6.23 2.42
N GLY A 30 13.42 -7.08 1.61
CA GLY A 30 14.11 -7.86 0.58
C GLY A 30 14.75 -6.99 -0.50
N ALA A 31 14.03 -5.96 -0.95
CA ALA A 31 14.56 -5.00 -1.92
C ALA A 31 15.76 -4.21 -1.35
N MET A 32 15.66 -3.70 -0.14
CA MET A 32 16.75 -2.96 0.53
C MET A 32 17.99 -3.83 0.73
N GLN A 33 17.81 -5.11 1.07
CA GLN A 33 18.93 -6.05 1.17
C GLN A 33 19.64 -6.23 -0.18
N ALA A 34 18.89 -6.37 -1.28
CA ALA A 34 19.45 -6.50 -2.61
C ALA A 34 20.12 -5.21 -3.10
N ILE A 35 19.45 -4.06 -2.92
CA ILE A 35 19.95 -2.74 -3.29
C ILE A 35 21.27 -2.42 -2.56
N ALA A 36 21.35 -2.72 -1.27
CA ALA A 36 22.57 -2.52 -0.47
C ALA A 36 23.78 -3.33 -1.01
N ARG A 37 23.53 -4.52 -1.56
CA ARG A 37 24.56 -5.36 -2.18
C ARG A 37 24.95 -4.90 -3.59
N LEU A 38 23.95 -4.46 -4.37
CA LEU A 38 24.13 -4.03 -5.76
C LEU A 38 24.70 -2.62 -5.89
N LYS A 39 24.50 -1.77 -4.87
CA LYS A 39 25.01 -0.39 -4.76
C LYS A 39 24.73 0.46 -6.01
N PRO A 40 23.46 0.63 -6.42
CA PRO A 40 23.13 1.55 -7.49
C PRO A 40 23.51 2.99 -7.11
N SER A 41 23.58 3.88 -8.09
CA SER A 41 24.02 5.28 -7.90
C SER A 41 22.95 6.18 -7.23
N VAL A 42 21.74 5.66 -7.00
CA VAL A 42 20.63 6.39 -6.36
C VAL A 42 20.63 6.16 -4.85
N ALA A 43 20.30 7.20 -4.07
CA ALA A 43 20.02 7.06 -2.65
C ALA A 43 18.61 6.46 -2.44
N VAL A 44 18.53 5.37 -1.72
CA VAL A 44 17.27 4.67 -1.43
C VAL A 44 17.08 4.55 0.08
N MET A 45 15.89 4.87 0.54
CA MET A 45 15.47 4.72 1.93
C MET A 45 14.24 3.81 2.01
N GLY A 46 14.29 2.81 2.87
CA GLY A 46 13.12 1.97 3.20
C GLY A 46 12.46 2.44 4.49
N VAL A 47 11.15 2.69 4.44
CA VAL A 47 10.33 3.03 5.61
C VAL A 47 9.25 1.96 5.75
N ILE A 48 9.13 1.36 6.93
CA ILE A 48 8.19 0.28 7.20
C ILE A 48 7.37 0.64 8.44
N PRO A 49 6.15 1.16 8.28
CA PRO A 49 5.25 1.33 9.40
C PRO A 49 4.70 -0.03 9.83
N THR A 50 4.67 -0.28 11.14
CA THR A 50 4.15 -1.53 11.71
C THR A 50 3.19 -1.24 12.85
N VAL A 51 2.05 -1.90 12.84
CA VAL A 51 1.02 -1.78 13.88
C VAL A 51 0.33 -3.13 14.08
N GLU A 52 -0.23 -3.35 15.25
CA GLU A 52 -1.21 -4.40 15.49
C GLU A 52 -2.62 -3.81 15.40
N ASN A 53 -3.52 -4.54 14.72
CA ASN A 53 -4.93 -4.17 14.63
C ASN A 53 -5.78 -5.27 15.25
N MET A 54 -5.93 -5.20 16.58
CA MET A 54 -6.58 -6.21 17.40
C MET A 54 -7.74 -5.59 18.18
N PRO A 55 -8.84 -6.34 18.43
CA PRO A 55 -9.88 -5.88 19.33
C PRO A 55 -9.35 -5.78 20.76
N GLY A 56 -9.80 -4.77 21.50
CA GLY A 56 -9.39 -4.58 22.89
C GLY A 56 -9.97 -3.31 23.50
N GLY A 57 -9.87 -3.17 24.81
CA GLY A 57 -10.42 -2.03 25.55
C GLY A 57 -9.76 -0.67 25.22
N LYS A 58 -8.59 -0.69 24.58
CA LYS A 58 -7.88 0.51 24.12
C LYS A 58 -7.79 0.60 22.59
N ALA A 59 -8.45 -0.32 21.87
CA ALA A 59 -8.44 -0.34 20.42
C ALA A 59 -9.14 0.90 19.86
N GLN A 60 -8.70 1.32 18.68
CA GLN A 60 -9.35 2.36 17.90
C GLN A 60 -10.78 1.92 17.53
N ARG A 61 -11.72 2.85 17.53
CA ARG A 61 -13.15 2.57 17.31
C ARG A 61 -13.65 3.28 16.06
N PRO A 62 -14.63 2.72 15.36
CA PRO A 62 -15.41 3.49 14.40
C PRO A 62 -16.02 4.73 15.07
N GLY A 63 -15.88 5.91 14.44
CA GLY A 63 -16.28 7.21 14.98
C GLY A 63 -15.16 7.97 15.71
N ASP A 64 -14.02 7.34 15.99
CA ASP A 64 -12.85 8.06 16.52
C ASP A 64 -12.27 9.00 15.45
N ILE A 65 -11.76 10.14 15.90
CA ILE A 65 -11.02 11.08 15.04
C ILE A 65 -9.58 11.08 15.49
N VAL A 66 -8.68 10.83 14.55
CA VAL A 66 -7.24 10.84 14.80
C VAL A 66 -6.55 11.93 14.00
N LYS A 67 -5.41 12.41 14.50
CA LYS A 67 -4.57 13.37 13.80
C LYS A 67 -3.36 12.65 13.23
N SER A 68 -3.18 12.76 11.91
CA SER A 68 -2.02 12.22 11.22
C SER A 68 -0.76 13.04 11.49
N LEU A 69 0.40 12.49 11.15
CA LEU A 69 1.69 13.17 11.21
C LEU A 69 1.72 14.45 10.35
N SER A 70 0.95 14.50 9.26
CA SER A 70 0.81 15.72 8.42
C SER A 70 -0.01 16.83 9.08
N GLY A 71 -0.70 16.52 10.18
CA GLY A 71 -1.61 17.46 10.85
C GLY A 71 -3.07 17.33 10.43
N LYS A 72 -3.38 16.63 9.33
CA LYS A 72 -4.77 16.38 8.90
C LYS A 72 -5.48 15.46 9.90
N THR A 73 -6.75 15.75 10.13
CA THR A 73 -7.63 14.90 10.95
C THR A 73 -8.32 13.86 10.08
N ILE A 74 -8.45 12.64 10.61
CA ILE A 74 -9.05 11.51 9.90
C ILE A 74 -10.16 10.92 10.76
N GLU A 75 -11.36 10.83 10.22
CA GLU A 75 -12.46 10.10 10.84
C GLU A 75 -12.31 8.61 10.52
N ILE A 76 -12.29 7.79 11.55
CA ILE A 76 -12.23 6.33 11.43
C ILE A 76 -13.65 5.81 11.27
N LEU A 77 -14.00 5.42 10.07
CA LEU A 77 -15.31 4.82 9.75
C LEU A 77 -15.25 3.29 9.78
N ASN A 78 -14.06 2.73 9.56
CA ASN A 78 -13.81 1.29 9.63
C ASN A 78 -12.37 1.04 10.12
N THR A 79 -12.22 0.31 11.21
CA THR A 79 -10.91 0.02 11.79
C THR A 79 -10.13 -1.04 11.00
N ASP A 80 -10.76 -1.79 10.09
CA ASP A 80 -10.10 -2.71 9.13
C ASP A 80 -9.48 -1.97 7.92
N ALA A 81 -9.43 -0.65 7.98
CA ALA A 81 -8.74 0.21 7.03
C ALA A 81 -7.61 0.99 7.72
N GLU A 82 -6.85 0.33 8.58
CA GLU A 82 -5.72 0.87 9.34
C GLU A 82 -4.46 1.00 8.49
N GLY A 83 -4.26 0.11 7.53
CA GLY A 83 -3.05 0.08 6.68
C GLY A 83 -2.82 1.41 5.98
N ARG A 84 -3.87 2.04 5.45
CA ARG A 84 -3.76 3.37 4.84
C ARG A 84 -3.46 4.48 5.84
N LEU A 85 -3.84 4.33 7.11
CA LEU A 85 -3.55 5.31 8.16
C LEU A 85 -2.05 5.34 8.47
N ILE A 86 -1.45 4.17 8.69
CA ILE A 86 -0.01 4.07 8.96
C ILE A 86 0.84 4.41 7.72
N LEU A 87 0.35 4.11 6.50
CA LEU A 87 0.99 4.53 5.26
C LEU A 87 0.97 6.06 5.10
N ALA A 88 -0.12 6.74 5.44
CA ALA A 88 -0.21 8.19 5.41
C ALA A 88 0.88 8.85 6.26
N ASP A 89 1.13 8.32 7.46
CA ASP A 89 2.18 8.80 8.35
C ASP A 89 3.58 8.44 7.82
N ALA A 90 3.76 7.23 7.27
CA ALA A 90 5.02 6.81 6.67
C ALA A 90 5.40 7.65 5.45
N ILE A 91 4.43 7.97 4.58
CA ILE A 91 4.60 8.87 3.43
C ILE A 91 5.03 10.26 3.91
N THR A 92 4.31 10.82 4.87
CA THR A 92 4.64 12.12 5.47
C THR A 92 6.04 12.12 6.07
N TYR A 93 6.40 11.07 6.80
CA TYR A 93 7.72 10.92 7.41
C TYR A 93 8.83 10.80 6.36
N ALA A 94 8.63 10.01 5.32
CA ALA A 94 9.60 9.89 4.21
C ALA A 94 9.85 11.25 3.53
N LYS A 95 8.81 12.06 3.31
CA LYS A 95 8.93 13.43 2.78
C LYS A 95 9.74 14.33 3.72
N GLN A 96 9.49 14.27 5.03
CA GLN A 96 10.27 15.03 6.03
C GLN A 96 11.76 14.65 6.03
N LEU A 97 12.09 13.40 5.67
CA LEU A 97 13.46 12.92 5.50
C LEU A 97 14.07 13.25 4.13
N GLY A 98 13.34 13.98 3.26
CA GLY A 98 13.85 14.46 1.98
C GLY A 98 13.61 13.52 0.79
N ALA A 99 12.65 12.59 0.89
CA ALA A 99 12.27 11.77 -0.26
C ALA A 99 11.72 12.64 -1.40
N THR A 100 12.27 12.48 -2.60
CA THR A 100 11.86 13.19 -3.82
C THR A 100 10.93 12.37 -4.70
N HIS A 101 10.92 11.05 -4.51
CA HIS A 101 10.04 10.09 -5.17
C HIS A 101 9.62 9.03 -4.15
N LEU A 102 8.40 8.57 -4.23
CA LEU A 102 7.82 7.61 -3.29
C LEU A 102 7.26 6.40 -4.04
N VAL A 103 7.62 5.21 -3.61
CA VAL A 103 6.92 3.98 -4.04
C VAL A 103 6.56 3.20 -2.78
N ASP A 104 5.29 2.95 -2.59
CA ASP A 104 4.81 2.11 -1.50
C ASP A 104 4.13 0.83 -2.02
N ALA A 105 4.19 -0.23 -1.24
CA ALA A 105 3.54 -1.49 -1.53
C ALA A 105 2.86 -2.03 -0.28
N ALA A 106 1.58 -2.37 -0.41
CA ALA A 106 0.77 -2.90 0.68
C ALA A 106 -0.26 -3.90 0.19
N THR A 107 -0.58 -4.87 1.02
CA THR A 107 -1.75 -5.74 0.90
C THR A 107 -2.99 -4.96 1.33
N LEU A 108 -3.32 -3.89 0.57
CA LEU A 108 -4.14 -2.80 1.12
C LEU A 108 -5.64 -3.08 1.02
N THR A 109 -6.11 -3.65 -0.11
CA THR A 109 -7.56 -3.77 -0.29
C THR A 109 -8.00 -5.13 -0.85
N GLY A 110 -9.07 -5.67 -0.27
CA GLY A 110 -9.80 -6.77 -0.90
C GLY A 110 -10.43 -6.33 -2.24
N ALA A 111 -10.67 -5.02 -2.43
CA ALA A 111 -11.26 -4.48 -3.64
C ALA A 111 -10.36 -4.66 -4.88
N VAL A 112 -9.03 -4.58 -4.75
CA VAL A 112 -8.11 -4.86 -5.87
C VAL A 112 -8.17 -6.32 -6.28
N VAL A 113 -8.37 -7.24 -5.34
CA VAL A 113 -8.56 -8.67 -5.63
C VAL A 113 -9.82 -8.91 -6.44
N VAL A 114 -10.90 -8.20 -6.11
CA VAL A 114 -12.16 -8.26 -6.89
C VAL A 114 -11.96 -7.70 -8.30
N ALA A 115 -11.17 -6.61 -8.45
CA ALA A 115 -10.94 -5.95 -9.73
C ALA A 115 -10.00 -6.71 -10.67
N LEU A 116 -8.86 -7.21 -10.13
CA LEU A 116 -7.73 -7.74 -10.92
C LEU A 116 -7.45 -9.23 -10.66
N GLY A 117 -8.16 -9.84 -9.70
CA GLY A 117 -7.89 -11.21 -9.26
C GLY A 117 -6.49 -11.35 -8.67
N HIS A 118 -5.89 -12.53 -8.90
CA HIS A 118 -4.53 -12.86 -8.45
C HIS A 118 -3.49 -12.79 -9.58
N HIS A 119 -3.75 -11.95 -10.61
CA HIS A 119 -2.94 -11.94 -11.82
C HIS A 119 -2.12 -10.67 -12.00
N PHE A 120 -2.60 -9.55 -11.48
CA PHE A 120 -1.98 -8.24 -11.61
C PHE A 120 -1.96 -7.50 -10.27
N THR A 121 -0.85 -6.82 -9.99
CA THR A 121 -0.79 -5.82 -8.93
C THR A 121 -1.46 -4.53 -9.41
N GLY A 122 -2.30 -3.93 -8.58
CA GLY A 122 -2.87 -2.61 -8.85
C GLY A 122 -1.82 -1.52 -8.68
N VAL A 123 -1.67 -0.65 -9.68
CA VAL A 123 -0.73 0.49 -9.65
C VAL A 123 -1.51 1.78 -9.69
N PHE A 124 -1.25 2.69 -8.78
CA PHE A 124 -1.82 4.03 -8.73
C PHE A 124 -0.70 5.07 -8.70
N THR A 125 -0.91 6.22 -9.31
CA THR A 125 0.12 7.27 -9.37
C THR A 125 -0.51 8.65 -9.54
N ASN A 126 0.26 9.67 -9.19
CA ASN A 126 -0.01 11.08 -9.49
C ASN A 126 0.95 11.63 -10.57
N ASN A 127 1.82 10.76 -11.18
CA ASN A 127 2.88 11.20 -12.08
C ASN A 127 3.12 10.20 -13.22
N ASP A 128 2.78 10.57 -14.45
CA ASP A 128 2.86 9.71 -15.63
C ASP A 128 4.31 9.37 -16.02
N GLU A 129 5.26 10.30 -15.82
CA GLU A 129 6.68 10.04 -16.11
C GLU A 129 7.23 8.98 -15.16
N PHE A 130 6.90 9.08 -13.89
CA PHE A 130 7.31 8.09 -12.90
C PHE A 130 6.63 6.74 -13.16
N LEU A 131 5.37 6.74 -13.57
CA LEU A 131 4.67 5.52 -14.00
C LEU A 131 5.37 4.83 -15.18
N ALA A 132 5.83 5.59 -16.16
CA ALA A 132 6.55 5.04 -17.32
C ALA A 132 7.83 4.31 -16.88
N ARG A 133 8.62 4.91 -15.99
CA ARG A 133 9.83 4.29 -15.41
C ARG A 133 9.49 3.02 -14.61
N TRP A 134 8.43 3.08 -13.80
CA TRP A 134 7.96 1.94 -13.04
C TRP A 134 7.53 0.78 -13.95
N ASN A 135 6.74 1.07 -14.98
CA ASN A 135 6.26 0.06 -15.92
C ASN A 135 7.40 -0.63 -16.67
N GLU A 136 8.47 0.11 -17.01
CA GLU A 136 9.66 -0.47 -17.61
C GLU A 136 10.39 -1.41 -16.62
N ALA A 137 10.57 -0.99 -15.38
CA ALA A 137 11.18 -1.81 -14.34
C ALA A 137 10.37 -3.09 -14.10
N ALA A 138 9.04 -2.98 -13.97
CA ALA A 138 8.15 -4.10 -13.77
C ALA A 138 8.16 -5.08 -14.96
N LYS A 139 8.11 -4.56 -16.19
CA LYS A 139 8.21 -5.37 -17.41
C LYS A 139 9.52 -6.15 -17.47
N ASN A 140 10.63 -5.50 -17.17
CA ASN A 140 11.97 -6.11 -17.17
C ASN A 140 12.17 -7.12 -16.03
N SER A 141 11.37 -7.03 -14.98
CA SER A 141 11.34 -7.96 -13.84
C SER A 141 10.36 -9.12 -14.04
N GLY A 142 9.49 -9.07 -15.06
CA GLY A 142 8.44 -10.06 -15.30
C GLY A 142 7.25 -9.99 -14.32
N GLU A 143 7.18 -8.95 -13.48
CA GLU A 143 6.10 -8.72 -12.52
C GLU A 143 4.94 -7.98 -13.21
N LYS A 144 3.73 -8.55 -13.12
CA LYS A 144 2.56 -8.04 -13.85
C LYS A 144 1.87 -6.94 -13.07
N MET A 145 1.77 -5.77 -13.68
CA MET A 145 1.18 -4.57 -13.10
C MET A 145 0.04 -4.05 -13.97
N TRP A 146 -0.96 -3.42 -13.35
CA TRP A 146 -2.07 -2.78 -14.06
C TRP A 146 -2.36 -1.42 -13.46
N HIS A 147 -2.26 -0.36 -14.30
CA HIS A 147 -2.55 1.01 -13.89
C HIS A 147 -4.06 1.19 -13.64
N MET A 148 -4.40 1.64 -12.46
CA MET A 148 -5.74 1.91 -11.97
C MET A 148 -5.95 3.41 -11.80
N PRO A 149 -7.17 3.93 -12.02
CA PRO A 149 -7.43 5.36 -11.91
C PRO A 149 -7.41 5.86 -10.47
N VAL A 150 -6.86 7.05 -10.28
CA VAL A 150 -6.97 7.83 -9.04
C VAL A 150 -7.22 9.30 -9.41
N ASN A 151 -8.34 9.86 -8.95
CA ASN A 151 -8.75 11.23 -9.27
C ASN A 151 -9.60 11.85 -8.14
N ASP A 152 -10.01 13.09 -8.35
CA ASP A 152 -10.76 13.86 -7.34
C ASP A 152 -12.17 13.30 -7.09
N GLN A 153 -12.78 12.57 -8.04
CA GLN A 153 -14.08 11.94 -7.83
C GLN A 153 -14.00 10.84 -6.74
N TYR A 154 -12.89 10.08 -6.69
CA TYR A 154 -12.66 9.13 -5.60
C TYR A 154 -12.35 9.83 -4.28
N ARG A 155 -11.67 10.99 -4.33
CA ARG A 155 -11.44 11.83 -3.15
C ARG A 155 -12.75 12.35 -2.56
N GLU A 156 -13.73 12.74 -3.39
CA GLU A 156 -15.04 13.19 -2.95
C GLU A 156 -15.79 12.14 -2.11
N GLN A 157 -15.59 10.86 -2.38
CA GLN A 157 -16.19 9.77 -1.61
C GLN A 157 -15.64 9.65 -0.19
N LEU A 158 -14.52 10.30 0.11
CA LEU A 158 -13.86 10.30 1.43
C LEU A 158 -14.28 11.51 2.29
N LYS A 159 -15.22 12.34 1.83
CA LYS A 159 -15.69 13.49 2.59
C LYS A 159 -16.42 13.05 3.86
N THR A 160 -16.15 13.75 4.93
CA THR A 160 -16.83 13.67 6.21
C THR A 160 -17.14 15.05 6.75
N VAL A 161 -18.07 15.15 7.70
CA VAL A 161 -18.42 16.42 8.36
C VAL A 161 -17.65 16.63 9.66
N TYR A 162 -16.92 15.63 10.14
CA TYR A 162 -16.27 15.64 11.45
C TYR A 162 -14.76 15.77 11.41
N ALA A 163 -14.14 15.53 10.24
CA ALA A 163 -12.70 15.57 10.06
C ALA A 163 -12.36 16.07 8.64
N ASP A 164 -11.08 16.25 8.33
CA ASP A 164 -10.63 16.65 6.99
C ASP A 164 -10.89 15.54 5.96
N ILE A 165 -10.88 14.26 6.39
CA ILE A 165 -11.07 13.11 5.52
C ILE A 165 -11.57 11.89 6.33
N GLY A 166 -12.41 11.06 5.74
CA GLY A 166 -12.74 9.72 6.26
C GLY A 166 -11.71 8.68 5.79
N ASN A 167 -11.50 7.63 6.58
CA ASN A 167 -10.54 6.59 6.19
C ASN A 167 -11.07 5.62 5.12
N ILE A 168 -12.38 5.61 4.83
CA ILE A 168 -12.99 4.84 3.74
C ILE A 168 -14.01 5.66 2.98
N GLY A 169 -14.22 5.34 1.69
CA GLY A 169 -15.19 5.99 0.79
C GLY A 169 -16.37 5.09 0.39
N GLY A 170 -16.73 4.13 1.24
CA GLY A 170 -17.78 3.15 0.92
C GLY A 170 -17.23 1.92 0.17
N ARG A 171 -18.15 1.13 -0.42
CA ARG A 171 -17.82 -0.16 -1.07
C ARG A 171 -17.29 0.02 -2.49
N ASP A 172 -17.87 0.96 -3.23
CA ASP A 172 -17.63 1.10 -4.67
C ASP A 172 -16.28 1.76 -4.94
N GLY A 173 -15.50 1.17 -5.83
CA GLY A 173 -14.17 1.66 -6.17
C GLY A 173 -13.17 1.60 -5.00
N GLY A 174 -13.31 0.65 -4.09
CA GLY A 174 -12.56 0.59 -2.82
C GLY A 174 -11.03 0.68 -2.98
N ALA A 175 -10.45 0.10 -4.02
CA ALA A 175 -9.01 0.24 -4.31
C ALA A 175 -8.65 1.68 -4.73
N CYS A 176 -9.50 2.29 -5.57
CA CYS A 176 -9.29 3.67 -6.04
C CYS A 176 -9.49 4.70 -4.91
N THR A 177 -10.48 4.49 -4.02
CA THR A 177 -10.69 5.37 -2.85
C THR A 177 -9.57 5.22 -1.84
N ALA A 178 -9.01 4.01 -1.65
CA ALA A 178 -7.84 3.80 -0.81
C ALA A 178 -6.60 4.55 -1.35
N ALA A 179 -6.35 4.46 -2.66
CA ALA A 179 -5.29 5.22 -3.31
C ALA A 179 -5.53 6.73 -3.25
N ALA A 180 -6.78 7.20 -3.42
CA ALA A 180 -7.14 8.61 -3.28
C ALA A 180 -6.92 9.13 -1.85
N PHE A 181 -7.15 8.28 -0.83
CA PHE A 181 -6.80 8.61 0.55
C PHE A 181 -5.29 8.83 0.71
N LEU A 182 -4.45 7.91 0.21
CA LEU A 182 -2.99 8.05 0.29
C LEU A 182 -2.49 9.29 -0.45
N ARG A 183 -3.05 9.59 -1.63
CA ARG A 183 -2.70 10.76 -2.44
C ARG A 183 -2.82 12.08 -1.67
N GLU A 184 -3.75 12.20 -0.71
CA GLU A 184 -3.88 13.38 0.15
C GLU A 184 -2.62 13.70 0.97
N PHE A 185 -1.80 12.70 1.26
CA PHE A 185 -0.58 12.82 2.07
C PHE A 185 0.70 12.89 1.22
N VAL A 186 0.60 12.44 -0.01
CA VAL A 186 1.68 12.52 -1.01
C VAL A 186 1.90 13.94 -1.51
N GLU A 187 0.81 14.70 -1.67
CA GLU A 187 0.80 16.05 -2.27
C GLU A 187 1.40 16.03 -3.70
N ASP A 188 2.38 16.90 -4.00
CA ASP A 188 3.00 17.01 -5.33
C ASP A 188 4.21 16.07 -5.53
N THR A 189 4.61 15.29 -4.51
CA THR A 189 5.73 14.37 -4.64
C THR A 189 5.39 13.25 -5.65
N PRO A 190 6.22 12.98 -6.67
CA PRO A 190 6.02 11.84 -7.56
C PRO A 190 5.87 10.53 -6.79
N TRP A 191 4.77 9.84 -7.02
CA TRP A 191 4.36 8.72 -6.19
C TRP A 191 3.77 7.58 -6.99
N ILE A 192 4.05 6.36 -6.54
CA ILE A 192 3.44 5.12 -6.99
C ILE A 192 2.99 4.32 -5.77
N HIS A 193 1.72 3.93 -5.76
CA HIS A 193 1.16 2.96 -4.83
C HIS A 193 0.93 1.63 -5.54
N LEU A 194 1.35 0.56 -4.89
CA LEU A 194 1.19 -0.81 -5.34
C LEU A 194 0.27 -1.56 -4.37
N ASP A 195 -0.96 -1.79 -4.78
CA ASP A 195 -1.85 -2.67 -4.03
C ASP A 195 -1.58 -4.13 -4.44
N ILE A 196 -0.85 -4.83 -3.57
CA ILE A 196 -0.38 -6.20 -3.80
C ILE A 196 -1.30 -7.26 -3.17
N ALA A 197 -2.46 -6.90 -2.65
CA ALA A 197 -3.34 -7.84 -1.94
C ALA A 197 -3.70 -9.07 -2.80
N GLY A 198 -3.82 -8.90 -4.13
CA GLY A 198 -4.09 -10.01 -5.04
C GLY A 198 -2.88 -10.85 -5.42
N THR A 199 -1.66 -10.33 -5.27
CA THR A 199 -0.44 -10.95 -5.81
C THR A 199 0.59 -11.31 -4.76
N ALA A 200 0.40 -10.91 -3.50
CA ALA A 200 1.38 -11.08 -2.42
C ALA A 200 1.62 -12.54 -2.02
N TRP A 201 0.67 -13.45 -2.27
CA TRP A 201 0.81 -14.88 -1.98
C TRP A 201 0.05 -15.74 -3.00
N LEU A 202 0.40 -17.04 -3.01
CA LEU A 202 -0.28 -18.08 -3.78
C LEU A 202 -0.96 -19.07 -2.83
N ASP A 203 -2.23 -19.38 -3.10
CA ASP A 203 -2.96 -20.42 -2.37
C ASP A 203 -2.52 -21.83 -2.80
N ASP A 204 -1.99 -21.98 -4.03
CA ASP A 204 -1.48 -23.22 -4.58
C ASP A 204 -0.10 -23.04 -5.22
N SER A 205 0.72 -24.08 -5.18
CA SER A 205 2.02 -24.07 -5.85
C SER A 205 1.89 -23.98 -7.36
N LYS A 206 2.79 -23.24 -7.99
CA LYS A 206 3.00 -23.21 -9.44
C LYS A 206 4.32 -23.94 -9.78
N PRO A 207 4.56 -24.36 -11.04
CA PRO A 207 5.81 -25.04 -11.41
C PRO A 207 7.08 -24.24 -11.08
N TRP A 208 6.97 -22.93 -10.99
CA TRP A 208 8.11 -22.01 -10.76
C TRP A 208 8.07 -21.31 -9.39
N MET A 209 7.03 -21.54 -8.56
CA MET A 209 6.86 -20.86 -7.28
C MET A 209 6.04 -21.70 -6.31
N PRO A 210 6.54 -21.96 -5.08
CA PRO A 210 5.79 -22.69 -4.08
C PRO A 210 4.57 -21.91 -3.59
N LYS A 211 3.61 -22.59 -2.97
CA LYS A 211 2.54 -21.98 -2.19
C LYS A 211 3.12 -21.05 -1.12
N GLY A 212 2.49 -19.91 -0.90
CA GLY A 212 2.90 -18.91 0.09
C GLY A 212 3.33 -17.58 -0.53
N PRO A 213 4.16 -16.78 0.15
CA PRO A 213 4.55 -15.45 -0.31
C PRO A 213 5.25 -15.47 -1.66
N THR A 214 4.91 -14.49 -2.52
CA THR A 214 5.47 -14.37 -3.88
C THR A 214 6.71 -13.49 -3.97
N ALA A 215 6.97 -12.70 -2.94
CA ALA A 215 8.01 -11.68 -2.91
C ALA A 215 7.78 -10.49 -3.88
N ILE A 216 6.61 -10.37 -4.51
CA ILE A 216 6.25 -9.18 -5.29
C ILE A 216 6.16 -7.96 -4.36
N PRO A 217 6.73 -6.77 -4.73
CA PRO A 217 7.41 -6.41 -5.99
C PRO A 217 8.94 -6.22 -5.84
N ILE A 218 9.63 -7.12 -5.16
CA ILE A 218 11.08 -6.98 -4.87
C ILE A 218 11.89 -6.73 -6.15
N ALA A 219 11.64 -7.53 -7.19
CA ALA A 219 12.43 -7.45 -8.42
C ALA A 219 12.24 -6.10 -9.13
N SER A 220 11.01 -5.59 -9.16
CA SER A 220 10.71 -4.26 -9.73
C SER A 220 11.34 -3.12 -8.93
N PHE A 221 11.33 -3.18 -7.59
CA PHE A 221 12.03 -2.19 -6.76
C PHE A 221 13.53 -2.15 -7.04
N VAL A 222 14.15 -3.32 -7.08
CA VAL A 222 15.59 -3.43 -7.37
C VAL A 222 15.90 -2.92 -8.75
N ARG A 223 15.09 -3.27 -9.75
CA ARG A 223 15.27 -2.84 -11.13
C ARG A 223 15.12 -1.33 -11.29
N LEU A 224 14.09 -0.75 -10.67
CA LEU A 224 13.89 0.70 -10.66
C LEU A 224 15.13 1.42 -10.09
N ALA A 225 15.67 0.93 -8.97
CA ALA A 225 16.86 1.52 -8.36
C ALA A 225 18.13 1.38 -9.25
N GLN A 226 18.30 0.26 -9.97
CA GLN A 226 19.43 0.06 -10.87
C GLN A 226 19.35 0.94 -12.13
N ASP A 227 18.15 1.15 -12.66
CA ASP A 227 17.92 1.92 -13.89
C ASP A 227 17.69 3.42 -13.60
N TRP A 228 17.83 3.85 -12.35
CA TRP A 228 17.64 5.25 -11.95
C TRP A 228 18.71 6.15 -12.56
N LYS A 229 18.27 7.13 -13.33
CA LYS A 229 19.14 8.14 -13.99
C LYS A 229 18.77 9.53 -13.53
#